data_4540c3260e74cce2157847c8617ccd4e
#
_entry.id   4540c3260e74cce2157847c8617ccd4e
#
_cell.length_a   1.000
_cell.length_b   1.000
_cell.length_c   1.000
_cell.angle_alpha   90.00
_cell.angle_beta   90.00
_cell.angle_gamma   90.00
#
_symmetry.space_group_name_H-M   'P 1'
#
loop_
_entity.id
_entity.type
_entity.pdbx_description
1 polymer ?
#
loop_
_entity_poly.entity_id
_entity_poly.type
_entity_poly.pdbx_seq_one_letter_code
_entity_poly.pdbx_strand_id
1 'polypeptide(L)'
;MPSDLLEISDLIVDYDVATLQPRPVSRSAVVARLIENGQRGAARLVQRLPASNDTLDFEACSLALLRAHIELQRLSEEFLQADRLRWVLLPLLRTLRDAGVKPPLRIVDVGCGLGYAVRSLAAHGRLGRDVELIGCDMNVTLIENARRLAEEESLSCELKVANAFQLEQPGHIFISTGVLHHFRGNDLNAFFAGQRQGHAFVHYDIQHSVLSPWGSWMFHQARMREPLARHDGVVSARRAHPTQTLLSAARTETGFSCASLDGARDLLGAMLRPMTATLGTRAELWESLLGQLGPLRSRLGPAR
;
A
#
# COMPACT_ATOMS: atom_id res chain seq x y z
N MET A 1 -11.37 7.17 22.35
CA MET A 1 -10.71 6.23 21.44
C MET A 1 -11.39 6.35 20.08
N PRO A 2 -10.80 6.94 19.05
CA PRO A 2 -11.38 6.91 17.70
C PRO A 2 -10.71 5.78 16.92
N SER A 3 -10.90 4.52 17.35
CA SER A 3 -10.11 3.41 16.87
C SER A 3 -10.67 2.66 15.66
N ASP A 4 -11.92 2.90 15.28
CA ASP A 4 -12.56 2.04 14.29
C ASP A 4 -13.16 2.80 13.10
N LEU A 5 -12.52 3.92 12.72
CA LEU A 5 -12.93 4.62 11.51
C LEU A 5 -12.77 3.71 10.30
N LEU A 6 -13.82 3.67 9.48
CA LEU A 6 -13.93 2.80 8.33
C LEU A 6 -13.73 3.61 7.06
N GLU A 7 -12.93 3.10 6.14
CA GLU A 7 -12.83 3.63 4.79
C GLU A 7 -14.00 3.12 3.95
N ILE A 8 -14.57 4.01 3.15
CA ILE A 8 -15.68 3.62 2.27
C ILE A 8 -15.19 2.59 1.24
N SER A 9 -13.96 2.76 0.75
CA SER A 9 -13.33 1.85 -0.21
C SER A 9 -13.26 0.41 0.28
N ASP A 10 -13.05 0.20 1.59
CA ASP A 10 -13.00 -1.14 2.19
C ASP A 10 -14.40 -1.78 2.33
N LEU A 11 -15.47 -1.01 2.16
CA LEU A 11 -16.83 -1.45 2.49
C LEU A 11 -17.75 -1.64 1.28
N ILE A 12 -17.49 -0.93 0.18
CA ILE A 12 -18.41 -0.89 -0.99
C ILE A 12 -18.14 -1.97 -2.03
N VAL A 13 -17.03 -2.66 -1.91
CA VAL A 13 -16.69 -3.87 -2.66
C VAL A 13 -16.17 -4.93 -1.70
N ASP A 14 -16.47 -6.18 -1.99
CA ASP A 14 -15.96 -7.33 -1.24
C ASP A 14 -15.61 -8.46 -2.21
N TYR A 15 -14.56 -9.21 -1.88
CA TYR A 15 -14.06 -10.32 -2.68
C TYR A 15 -13.90 -11.55 -1.82
N ASP A 16 -14.24 -12.69 -2.39
CA ASP A 16 -13.85 -13.97 -1.81
C ASP A 16 -12.33 -14.15 -1.95
N VAL A 17 -11.64 -14.28 -0.83
CA VAL A 17 -10.16 -14.35 -0.80
C VAL A 17 -9.61 -15.59 -1.51
N ALA A 18 -10.39 -16.68 -1.55
CA ALA A 18 -9.95 -17.93 -2.17
C ALA A 18 -10.23 -17.97 -3.68
N THR A 19 -11.39 -17.42 -4.10
CA THR A 19 -11.82 -17.46 -5.50
C THR A 19 -11.59 -16.17 -6.25
N LEU A 20 -11.31 -15.08 -5.54
CA LEU A 20 -11.17 -13.70 -6.04
C LEU A 20 -12.43 -13.19 -6.77
N GLN A 21 -13.57 -13.83 -6.51
CA GLN A 21 -14.85 -13.43 -7.09
C GLN A 21 -15.51 -12.34 -6.24
N PRO A 22 -16.15 -11.34 -6.86
CA PRO A 22 -16.92 -10.33 -6.14
C PRO A 22 -18.03 -10.95 -5.31
N ARG A 23 -18.23 -10.44 -4.09
CA ARG A 23 -19.34 -10.79 -3.21
C ARG A 23 -20.38 -9.66 -3.18
N PRO A 24 -21.68 -9.99 -3.09
CA PRO A 24 -22.73 -8.97 -2.93
C PRO A 24 -22.52 -8.18 -1.63
N VAL A 25 -22.62 -6.86 -1.70
CA VAL A 25 -22.52 -5.95 -0.56
C VAL A 25 -23.87 -5.29 -0.30
N SER A 26 -24.42 -5.43 0.92
CA SER A 26 -25.66 -4.77 1.32
C SER A 26 -25.39 -3.29 1.64
N ARG A 27 -26.08 -2.38 0.91
CA ARG A 27 -25.98 -0.94 1.13
C ARG A 27 -26.44 -0.54 2.52
N SER A 28 -27.56 -1.10 2.99
CA SER A 28 -28.09 -0.79 4.32
C SER A 28 -27.17 -1.24 5.44
N ALA A 29 -26.52 -2.41 5.30
CA ALA A 29 -25.53 -2.89 6.26
C ALA A 29 -24.30 -1.99 6.32
N VAL A 30 -23.75 -1.54 5.18
CA VAL A 30 -22.64 -0.61 5.12
C VAL A 30 -23.01 0.74 5.77
N VAL A 31 -24.19 1.28 5.44
CA VAL A 31 -24.70 2.53 6.00
C VAL A 31 -24.86 2.42 7.52
N ALA A 32 -25.46 1.34 8.02
CA ALA A 32 -25.62 1.10 9.45
C ALA A 32 -24.26 1.08 10.16
N ARG A 33 -23.31 0.32 9.64
CA ARG A 33 -21.95 0.21 10.19
C ARG A 33 -21.22 1.55 10.24
N LEU A 34 -21.36 2.39 9.21
CA LEU A 34 -20.79 3.74 9.22
C LEU A 34 -21.45 4.67 10.24
N ILE A 35 -22.78 4.57 10.44
CA ILE A 35 -23.52 5.35 11.44
C ILE A 35 -23.10 4.94 12.85
N GLU A 36 -23.01 3.64 13.13
CA GLU A 36 -22.57 3.09 14.42
C GLU A 36 -21.16 3.59 14.79
N ASN A 37 -20.27 3.74 13.78
CA ASN A 37 -18.94 4.33 13.97
C ASN A 37 -18.92 5.88 13.93
N GLY A 38 -20.09 6.54 13.99
CA GLY A 38 -20.17 7.99 14.00
C GLY A 38 -19.89 8.69 12.68
N GLN A 39 -19.74 7.94 11.57
CA GLN A 39 -19.34 8.43 10.25
C GLN A 39 -20.57 8.78 9.37
N ARG A 40 -21.48 9.60 9.87
CA ARG A 40 -22.72 9.98 9.18
C ARG A 40 -22.49 10.61 7.79
N GLY A 41 -21.37 11.32 7.62
CA GLY A 41 -20.99 11.88 6.32
C GLY A 41 -20.71 10.80 5.27
N ALA A 42 -19.92 9.79 5.65
CA ALA A 42 -19.63 8.63 4.83
C ALA A 42 -20.90 7.82 4.50
N ALA A 43 -21.77 7.60 5.51
CA ALA A 43 -23.05 6.93 5.30
C ALA A 43 -23.90 7.61 4.23
N ARG A 44 -23.94 8.95 4.19
CA ARG A 44 -24.65 9.71 3.14
C ARG A 44 -24.02 9.53 1.74
N LEU A 45 -22.70 9.37 1.66
CA LEU A 45 -22.03 9.08 0.39
C LEU A 45 -22.45 7.69 -0.12
N VAL A 46 -22.40 6.67 0.75
CA VAL A 46 -22.82 5.30 0.39
C VAL A 46 -24.30 5.23 0.03
N GLN A 47 -25.18 5.96 0.71
CA GLN A 47 -26.62 6.03 0.38
C GLN A 47 -26.90 6.49 -1.05
N ARG A 48 -26.01 7.26 -1.65
CA ARG A 48 -26.11 7.79 -3.03
C ARG A 48 -25.59 6.83 -4.09
N LEU A 49 -24.87 5.78 -3.69
CA LEU A 49 -24.38 4.79 -4.63
C LEU A 49 -25.55 3.98 -5.20
N PRO A 50 -25.52 3.62 -6.48
CA PRO A 50 -26.52 2.76 -7.07
C PRO A 50 -26.62 1.43 -6.36
N ALA A 51 -27.85 0.95 -6.19
CA ALA A 51 -28.14 -0.36 -5.61
C ALA A 51 -29.48 -0.91 -6.12
N SER A 52 -29.58 -2.23 -6.22
CA SER A 52 -30.80 -2.95 -6.56
C SER A 52 -31.11 -3.94 -5.45
N ASN A 53 -32.35 -3.92 -4.93
CA ASN A 53 -32.78 -4.78 -3.82
C ASN A 53 -31.76 -4.77 -2.64
N ASP A 54 -31.34 -3.59 -2.25
CA ASP A 54 -30.31 -3.32 -1.22
C ASP A 54 -28.88 -3.79 -1.55
N THR A 55 -28.65 -4.46 -2.66
CA THR A 55 -27.29 -4.83 -3.09
C THR A 55 -26.68 -3.68 -3.87
N LEU A 56 -25.50 -3.20 -3.43
CA LEU A 56 -24.71 -2.19 -4.14
C LEU A 56 -24.39 -2.69 -5.56
N ASP A 57 -24.49 -1.78 -6.52
CA ASP A 57 -24.08 -2.05 -7.89
C ASP A 57 -22.54 -2.12 -7.95
N PHE A 58 -22.03 -3.32 -8.24
CA PHE A 58 -20.62 -3.61 -8.24
C PHE A 58 -19.84 -2.76 -9.26
N GLU A 59 -20.39 -2.56 -10.46
CA GLU A 59 -19.71 -1.78 -11.50
C GLU A 59 -19.66 -0.31 -11.12
N ALA A 60 -20.75 0.26 -10.61
CA ALA A 60 -20.77 1.64 -10.16
C ALA A 60 -19.81 1.89 -8.99
N CYS A 61 -19.74 0.95 -8.03
CA CYS A 61 -18.79 1.01 -6.92
C CYS A 61 -17.33 0.90 -7.41
N SER A 62 -17.07 -0.04 -8.32
CA SER A 62 -15.75 -0.21 -8.94
C SER A 62 -15.30 1.02 -9.72
N LEU A 63 -16.22 1.69 -10.44
CA LEU A 63 -15.92 2.97 -11.11
C LEU A 63 -15.65 4.10 -10.12
N ALA A 64 -16.33 4.16 -8.98
CA ALA A 64 -16.05 5.14 -7.94
C ALA A 64 -14.66 4.91 -7.34
N LEU A 65 -14.30 3.65 -7.06
CA LEU A 65 -12.95 3.28 -6.62
C LEU A 65 -11.89 3.62 -7.67
N LEU A 66 -12.14 3.32 -8.94
CA LEU A 66 -11.22 3.66 -10.03
C LEU A 66 -10.93 5.17 -10.08
N ARG A 67 -11.95 6.03 -9.97
CA ARG A 67 -11.77 7.49 -9.93
C ARG A 67 -10.94 7.91 -8.71
N ALA A 68 -11.21 7.33 -7.55
CA ALA A 68 -10.42 7.60 -6.34
C ALA A 68 -8.95 7.20 -6.54
N HIS A 69 -8.68 6.03 -7.12
CA HIS A 69 -7.32 5.55 -7.39
C HIS A 69 -6.57 6.40 -8.44
N ILE A 70 -7.26 6.96 -9.44
CA ILE A 70 -6.66 7.92 -10.37
C ILE A 70 -6.18 9.17 -9.63
N GLU A 71 -6.96 9.67 -8.68
CA GLU A 71 -6.54 10.83 -7.88
C GLU A 71 -5.41 10.47 -6.91
N LEU A 72 -5.44 9.26 -6.29
CA LEU A 72 -4.36 8.76 -5.43
C LEU A 72 -3.06 8.52 -6.22
N GLN A 73 -3.14 8.08 -7.47
CA GLN A 73 -1.96 7.96 -8.32
C GLN A 73 -1.28 9.33 -8.51
N ARG A 74 -2.04 10.39 -8.78
CA ARG A 74 -1.48 11.76 -8.90
C ARG A 74 -0.77 12.20 -7.62
N LEU A 75 -1.30 11.84 -6.45
CA LEU A 75 -0.61 12.05 -5.17
C LEU A 75 0.70 11.28 -5.10
N SER A 76 0.69 10.02 -5.50
CA SER A 76 1.87 9.15 -5.51
C SER A 76 2.98 9.73 -6.40
N GLU A 77 2.60 10.32 -7.53
CA GLU A 77 3.51 11.05 -8.43
C GLU A 77 4.08 12.31 -7.76
N GLU A 78 3.22 13.14 -7.16
CA GLU A 78 3.64 14.38 -6.48
C GLU A 78 4.58 14.11 -5.29
N PHE A 79 4.37 13.01 -4.57
CA PHE A 79 5.22 12.59 -3.46
C PHE A 79 6.43 11.76 -3.87
N LEU A 80 6.64 11.56 -5.18
CA LEU A 80 7.76 10.78 -5.73
C LEU A 80 7.87 9.38 -5.11
N GLN A 81 6.73 8.71 -4.90
CA GLN A 81 6.70 7.43 -4.18
C GLN A 81 7.51 6.36 -4.90
N ALA A 82 7.41 6.26 -6.23
CA ALA A 82 8.17 5.30 -7.01
C ALA A 82 9.68 5.56 -6.95
N ASP A 83 10.12 6.83 -6.95
CA ASP A 83 11.53 7.18 -6.78
C ASP A 83 12.05 6.82 -5.38
N ARG A 84 11.23 7.05 -4.34
CA ARG A 84 11.58 6.63 -2.96
C ARG A 84 11.73 5.12 -2.85
N LEU A 85 10.81 4.36 -3.44
CA LEU A 85 10.94 2.89 -3.55
C LEU A 85 12.22 2.51 -4.29
N ARG A 86 12.47 3.10 -5.45
CA ARG A 86 13.66 2.82 -6.26
C ARG A 86 14.96 3.04 -5.48
N TRP A 87 15.07 4.13 -4.71
CA TRP A 87 16.27 4.42 -3.91
C TRP A 87 16.57 3.33 -2.87
N VAL A 88 15.55 2.66 -2.34
CA VAL A 88 15.72 1.55 -1.39
C VAL A 88 15.86 0.22 -2.11
N LEU A 89 15.16 0.01 -3.22
CA LEU A 89 15.20 -1.22 -4.00
C LEU A 89 16.56 -1.46 -4.64
N LEU A 90 17.25 -0.42 -5.12
CA LEU A 90 18.57 -0.58 -5.71
C LEU A 90 19.61 -1.16 -4.74
N PRO A 91 19.78 -0.64 -3.50
CA PRO A 91 20.59 -1.29 -2.47
C PRO A 91 20.14 -2.71 -2.14
N LEU A 92 18.84 -2.96 -1.98
CA LEU A 92 18.31 -4.30 -1.70
C LEU A 92 18.67 -5.29 -2.79
N LEU A 93 18.46 -4.93 -4.06
CA LEU A 93 18.79 -5.80 -5.19
C LEU A 93 20.30 -6.12 -5.27
N ARG A 94 21.17 -5.14 -4.96
CA ARG A 94 22.62 -5.38 -4.84
C ARG A 94 22.90 -6.38 -3.72
N THR A 95 22.32 -6.16 -2.54
CA THR A 95 22.47 -7.08 -1.40
C THR A 95 22.06 -8.50 -1.75
N LEU A 96 20.93 -8.69 -2.47
CA LEU A 96 20.48 -10.02 -2.87
C LEU A 96 21.43 -10.66 -3.91
N ARG A 97 21.92 -9.88 -4.87
CA ARG A 97 22.89 -10.37 -5.86
C ARG A 97 24.22 -10.77 -5.21
N ASP A 98 24.72 -9.94 -4.29
CA ASP A 98 25.96 -10.22 -3.54
C ASP A 98 25.81 -11.46 -2.63
N ALA A 99 24.60 -11.72 -2.14
CA ALA A 99 24.27 -12.94 -1.40
C ALA A 99 24.03 -14.18 -2.28
N GLY A 100 24.14 -14.06 -3.60
CA GLY A 100 23.99 -15.17 -4.55
C GLY A 100 22.54 -15.61 -4.78
N VAL A 101 21.55 -14.76 -4.49
CA VAL A 101 20.14 -15.06 -4.80
C VAL A 101 19.98 -15.16 -6.32
N LYS A 102 19.43 -16.29 -6.77
CA LYS A 102 19.32 -16.57 -8.21
C LYS A 102 18.25 -15.73 -8.89
N PRO A 103 18.51 -15.18 -10.08
CA PRO A 103 17.50 -14.51 -10.88
C PRO A 103 16.44 -15.50 -11.43
N PRO A 104 15.25 -15.00 -11.82
CA PRO A 104 14.86 -13.59 -11.77
C PRO A 104 14.53 -13.14 -10.34
N LEU A 105 14.99 -11.93 -9.97
CA LEU A 105 14.65 -11.32 -8.69
C LEU A 105 13.25 -10.70 -8.77
N ARG A 106 12.28 -11.28 -8.09
CA ARG A 106 10.87 -10.86 -8.14
C ARG A 106 10.56 -9.82 -7.08
N ILE A 107 10.07 -8.66 -7.53
CA ILE A 107 9.52 -7.62 -6.68
C ILE A 107 8.00 -7.68 -6.81
N VAL A 108 7.30 -7.86 -5.70
CA VAL A 108 5.83 -7.97 -5.65
C VAL A 108 5.26 -6.75 -4.94
N ASP A 109 4.47 -5.96 -5.68
CA ASP A 109 3.71 -4.83 -5.12
C ASP A 109 2.34 -5.33 -4.64
N VAL A 110 2.14 -5.26 -3.33
CA VAL A 110 0.95 -5.77 -2.62
C VAL A 110 -0.09 -4.66 -2.53
N GLY A 111 -1.29 -4.90 -3.07
CA GLY A 111 -2.32 -3.88 -3.16
C GLY A 111 -1.90 -2.77 -4.14
N CYS A 112 -1.46 -3.17 -5.34
CA CYS A 112 -0.86 -2.25 -6.31
C CYS A 112 -1.87 -1.26 -6.94
N GLY A 113 -3.17 -1.47 -6.77
CA GLY A 113 -4.23 -0.66 -7.35
C GLY A 113 -4.08 -0.53 -8.87
N LEU A 114 -3.87 0.70 -9.38
CA LEU A 114 -3.59 0.97 -10.79
C LEU A 114 -2.15 0.65 -11.24
N GLY A 115 -1.36 0.00 -10.38
CA GLY A 115 0.00 -0.43 -10.69
C GLY A 115 1.00 0.72 -10.84
N TYR A 116 0.73 1.89 -10.29
CA TYR A 116 1.62 3.06 -10.49
C TYR A 116 3.07 2.79 -10.10
N ALA A 117 3.31 2.21 -8.91
CA ALA A 117 4.67 1.93 -8.46
C ALA A 117 5.39 0.96 -9.40
N VAL A 118 4.74 -0.14 -9.77
CA VAL A 118 5.26 -1.16 -10.67
C VAL A 118 5.54 -0.59 -12.07
N ARG A 119 4.58 0.15 -12.65
CA ARG A 119 4.72 0.77 -13.97
C ARG A 119 5.83 1.81 -13.98
N SER A 120 5.90 2.69 -12.98
CA SER A 120 6.96 3.69 -12.87
C SER A 120 8.34 3.04 -12.67
N LEU A 121 8.44 1.97 -11.89
CA LEU A 121 9.68 1.20 -11.73
C LEU A 121 10.09 0.50 -13.03
N ALA A 122 9.13 -0.01 -13.81
CA ALA A 122 9.40 -0.60 -15.14
C ALA A 122 9.92 0.46 -16.12
N ALA A 123 9.31 1.65 -16.14
CA ALA A 123 9.69 2.74 -17.04
C ALA A 123 11.05 3.36 -16.69
N HIS A 124 11.30 3.61 -15.40
CA HIS A 124 12.40 4.49 -14.96
C HIS A 124 13.32 3.88 -13.91
N GLY A 125 12.99 2.69 -13.39
CA GLY A 125 13.67 2.09 -12.23
C GLY A 125 15.12 1.69 -12.50
N ARG A 126 15.46 1.30 -13.72
CA ARG A 126 16.80 0.79 -14.08
C ARG A 126 17.28 -0.30 -13.10
N LEU A 127 16.38 -1.20 -12.71
CA LEU A 127 16.61 -2.19 -11.67
C LEU A 127 17.49 -3.36 -12.12
N GLY A 128 17.61 -3.55 -13.44
CA GLY A 128 18.35 -4.65 -14.09
C GLY A 128 17.44 -5.59 -14.87
N ARG A 129 18.00 -6.28 -15.87
CA ARG A 129 17.26 -7.22 -16.72
C ARG A 129 16.91 -8.53 -16.00
N ASP A 130 17.51 -8.76 -14.87
CA ASP A 130 17.32 -9.90 -13.98
C ASP A 130 16.18 -9.67 -12.95
N VAL A 131 15.44 -8.57 -13.06
CA VAL A 131 14.34 -8.22 -12.16
C VAL A 131 13.00 -8.40 -12.85
N GLU A 132 12.08 -9.09 -12.20
CA GLU A 132 10.67 -9.18 -12.56
C GLU A 132 9.84 -8.30 -11.62
N LEU A 133 8.96 -7.49 -12.20
CA LEU A 133 8.05 -6.61 -11.49
C LEU A 133 6.64 -7.16 -11.58
N ILE A 134 6.02 -7.42 -10.43
CA ILE A 134 4.67 -8.01 -10.33
C ILE A 134 3.82 -7.11 -9.43
N GLY A 135 2.71 -6.60 -9.97
CA GLY A 135 1.68 -5.91 -9.18
C GLY A 135 0.52 -6.86 -8.91
N CYS A 136 0.09 -6.95 -7.66
CA CYS A 136 -1.03 -7.77 -7.24
C CYS A 136 -2.09 -6.93 -6.53
N ASP A 137 -3.34 -7.08 -6.96
CA ASP A 137 -4.51 -6.53 -6.28
C ASP A 137 -5.67 -7.50 -6.41
N MET A 138 -6.59 -7.51 -5.45
CA MET A 138 -7.80 -8.35 -5.53
C MET A 138 -8.90 -7.70 -6.37
N ASN A 139 -8.81 -6.41 -6.62
CA ASN A 139 -9.80 -5.67 -7.40
C ASN A 139 -9.57 -5.84 -8.90
N VAL A 140 -10.43 -6.63 -9.54
CA VAL A 140 -10.36 -6.95 -10.97
C VAL A 140 -10.39 -5.68 -11.84
N THR A 141 -11.25 -4.71 -11.51
CA THR A 141 -11.41 -3.48 -12.30
C THR A 141 -10.15 -2.62 -12.26
N LEU A 142 -9.48 -2.54 -11.10
CA LEU A 142 -8.20 -1.82 -10.97
C LEU A 142 -7.11 -2.50 -11.79
N ILE A 143 -7.00 -3.82 -11.71
CA ILE A 143 -5.98 -4.59 -12.46
C ILE A 143 -6.20 -4.54 -13.96
N GLU A 144 -7.44 -4.63 -14.44
CA GLU A 144 -7.73 -4.48 -15.87
C GLU A 144 -7.31 -3.11 -16.41
N ASN A 145 -7.61 -2.05 -15.66
CA ASN A 145 -7.15 -0.71 -16.01
C ASN A 145 -5.62 -0.56 -15.90
N ALA A 146 -5.00 -1.16 -14.88
CA ALA A 146 -3.55 -1.15 -14.72
C ALA A 146 -2.84 -1.86 -15.90
N ARG A 147 -3.37 -3.00 -16.36
CA ARG A 147 -2.87 -3.72 -17.56
C ARG A 147 -2.98 -2.87 -18.80
N ARG A 148 -4.15 -2.26 -19.05
CA ARG A 148 -4.35 -1.37 -20.19
C ARG A 148 -3.33 -0.22 -20.19
N LEU A 149 -3.10 0.42 -19.04
CA LEU A 149 -2.11 1.48 -18.91
C LEU A 149 -0.67 0.97 -19.16
N ALA A 150 -0.32 -0.20 -18.65
CA ALA A 150 1.00 -0.79 -18.88
C ALA A 150 1.23 -1.14 -20.36
N GLU A 151 0.20 -1.63 -21.06
CA GLU A 151 0.23 -1.90 -22.51
C GLU A 151 0.38 -0.62 -23.32
N GLU A 152 -0.42 0.43 -23.04
CA GLU A 152 -0.34 1.75 -23.68
C GLU A 152 1.05 2.39 -23.48
N GLU A 153 1.67 2.19 -22.32
CA GLU A 153 3.00 2.67 -21.97
C GLU A 153 4.13 1.72 -22.46
N SER A 154 3.79 0.59 -23.06
CA SER A 154 4.73 -0.44 -23.53
C SER A 154 5.71 -0.93 -22.45
N LEU A 155 5.21 -1.16 -21.25
CA LEU A 155 6.01 -1.53 -20.08
C LEU A 155 6.06 -3.04 -19.87
N SER A 156 7.26 -3.53 -19.47
CA SER A 156 7.48 -4.92 -19.08
C SER A 156 7.27 -5.09 -17.57
N CYS A 157 6.01 -5.32 -17.18
CA CYS A 157 5.63 -5.69 -15.81
C CYS A 157 4.39 -6.58 -15.85
N GLU A 158 4.21 -7.40 -14.84
CA GLU A 158 3.07 -8.29 -14.73
C GLU A 158 2.07 -7.70 -13.73
N LEU A 159 0.78 -7.66 -14.09
CA LEU A 159 -0.29 -7.16 -13.25
C LEU A 159 -1.37 -8.23 -13.11
N LYS A 160 -1.59 -8.70 -11.87
CA LYS A 160 -2.42 -9.87 -11.57
C LYS A 160 -3.57 -9.53 -10.63
N VAL A 161 -4.75 -10.02 -10.96
CA VAL A 161 -5.81 -10.20 -9.94
C VAL A 161 -5.37 -11.39 -9.09
N ALA A 162 -4.82 -11.13 -7.91
CA ALA A 162 -4.26 -12.18 -7.07
C ALA A 162 -4.14 -11.75 -5.62
N ASN A 163 -4.18 -12.73 -4.72
CA ASN A 163 -3.63 -12.56 -3.40
C ASN A 163 -2.09 -12.65 -3.51
N ALA A 164 -1.39 -11.55 -3.21
CA ALA A 164 0.06 -11.45 -3.33
C ALA A 164 0.84 -12.49 -2.51
N PHE A 165 0.20 -13.09 -1.49
CA PHE A 165 0.84 -14.10 -0.62
C PHE A 165 0.55 -15.55 -1.07
N GLN A 166 -0.19 -15.73 -2.15
CA GLN A 166 -0.56 -17.05 -2.70
C GLN A 166 -0.13 -17.19 -4.17
N LEU A 167 0.99 -16.56 -4.55
CA LEU A 167 1.56 -16.68 -5.88
C LEU A 167 2.25 -18.06 -6.06
N GLU A 168 2.13 -18.63 -7.26
CA GLU A 168 2.83 -19.89 -7.61
C GLU A 168 4.34 -19.78 -7.41
N GLN A 169 4.91 -18.60 -7.71
CA GLN A 169 6.32 -18.30 -7.53
C GLN A 169 6.46 -17.20 -6.48
N PRO A 170 7.13 -17.46 -5.35
CA PRO A 170 7.22 -16.49 -4.27
C PRO A 170 8.01 -15.24 -4.67
N GLY A 171 7.61 -14.09 -4.12
CA GLY A 171 8.37 -12.85 -4.25
C GLY A 171 9.68 -12.90 -3.47
N HIS A 172 10.71 -12.23 -3.99
CA HIS A 172 11.96 -12.02 -3.26
C HIS A 172 11.91 -10.76 -2.41
N ILE A 173 11.30 -9.70 -2.94
CA ILE A 173 11.08 -8.43 -2.25
C ILE A 173 9.59 -8.10 -2.34
N PHE A 174 8.97 -7.81 -1.20
CA PHE A 174 7.60 -7.30 -1.16
C PHE A 174 7.62 -5.79 -0.97
N ILE A 175 6.79 -5.07 -1.72
CA ILE A 175 6.60 -3.64 -1.58
C ILE A 175 5.13 -3.31 -1.44
N SER A 176 4.81 -2.15 -0.90
CA SER A 176 3.49 -1.54 -1.01
C SER A 176 3.55 -0.03 -0.77
N THR A 177 2.54 0.69 -1.22
CA THR A 177 2.38 2.12 -0.95
C THR A 177 0.95 2.42 -0.53
N GLY A 178 0.78 2.93 0.72
CA GLY A 178 -0.53 3.31 1.24
C GLY A 178 -1.46 2.12 1.49
N VAL A 179 -0.95 1.02 2.04
CA VAL A 179 -1.69 -0.23 2.23
C VAL A 179 -1.77 -0.66 3.70
N LEU A 180 -0.71 -0.40 4.49
CA LEU A 180 -0.61 -0.92 5.85
C LEU A 180 -1.73 -0.40 6.77
N HIS A 181 -2.20 0.81 6.56
CA HIS A 181 -3.26 1.41 7.38
C HIS A 181 -4.63 0.72 7.21
N HIS A 182 -4.83 -0.10 6.18
CA HIS A 182 -6.04 -0.92 6.03
C HIS A 182 -6.07 -2.09 7.02
N PHE A 183 -4.92 -2.61 7.45
CA PHE A 183 -4.84 -3.79 8.31
C PHE A 183 -4.79 -3.43 9.79
N ARG A 184 -5.46 -4.21 10.65
CA ARG A 184 -5.51 -4.02 12.10
C ARG A 184 -5.30 -5.34 12.84
N GLY A 185 -4.64 -5.27 14.00
CA GLY A 185 -4.49 -6.45 14.87
C GLY A 185 -3.95 -7.66 14.13
N ASN A 186 -4.72 -8.75 14.09
CA ASN A 186 -4.34 -9.99 13.46
C ASN A 186 -4.14 -9.87 11.94
N ASP A 187 -4.86 -8.97 11.26
CA ASP A 187 -4.71 -8.78 9.81
C ASP A 187 -3.36 -8.15 9.48
N LEU A 188 -2.86 -7.20 10.32
CA LEU A 188 -1.52 -6.65 10.18
C LEU A 188 -0.45 -7.71 10.39
N ASN A 189 -0.64 -8.59 11.37
CA ASN A 189 0.25 -9.72 11.61
C ASN A 189 0.24 -10.68 10.41
N ALA A 190 -0.94 -11.06 9.92
CA ALA A 190 -1.08 -11.91 8.74
C ALA A 190 -0.43 -11.30 7.49
N PHE A 191 -0.55 -9.97 7.30
CA PHE A 191 0.12 -9.26 6.22
C PHE A 191 1.64 -9.46 6.25
N PHE A 192 2.28 -9.29 7.41
CA PHE A 192 3.72 -9.52 7.52
C PHE A 192 4.08 -11.01 7.47
N ALA A 193 3.28 -11.88 8.08
CA ALA A 193 3.50 -13.34 8.04
C ALA A 193 3.56 -13.89 6.61
N GLY A 194 2.71 -13.36 5.70
CA GLY A 194 2.71 -13.70 4.28
C GLY A 194 4.03 -13.42 3.56
N GLN A 195 4.89 -12.57 4.12
CA GLN A 195 6.17 -12.17 3.51
C GLN A 195 7.38 -12.97 4.02
N ARG A 196 7.18 -13.85 5.00
CA ARG A 196 8.25 -14.64 5.64
C ARG A 196 9.11 -15.43 4.65
N GLN A 197 8.52 -15.89 3.56
CA GLN A 197 9.20 -16.64 2.50
C GLN A 197 10.14 -15.76 1.66
N GLY A 198 9.94 -14.45 1.63
CA GLY A 198 10.77 -13.51 0.90
C GLY A 198 12.15 -13.31 1.54
N HIS A 199 12.89 -12.36 0.98
CA HIS A 199 14.21 -11.94 1.49
C HIS A 199 14.16 -10.56 2.12
N ALA A 200 13.24 -9.71 1.65
CA ALA A 200 13.08 -8.33 2.11
C ALA A 200 11.68 -7.79 1.85
N PHE A 201 11.36 -6.69 2.51
CA PHE A 201 10.19 -5.87 2.19
C PHE A 201 10.47 -4.38 2.38
N VAL A 202 9.70 -3.54 1.68
CA VAL A 202 9.66 -2.08 1.84
C VAL A 202 8.23 -1.60 1.69
N HIS A 203 7.63 -1.14 2.76
CA HIS A 203 6.25 -0.64 2.76
C HIS A 203 6.23 0.83 3.12
N TYR A 204 5.85 1.68 2.17
CA TYR A 204 5.58 3.10 2.43
C TYR A 204 4.13 3.30 2.83
N ASP A 205 3.91 3.99 3.93
CA ASP A 205 2.58 4.37 4.40
C ASP A 205 2.58 5.75 5.04
N ILE A 206 1.40 6.26 5.34
CA ILE A 206 1.19 7.56 5.95
C ILE A 206 1.92 7.61 7.29
N GLN A 207 2.69 8.69 7.50
CA GLN A 207 3.36 8.96 8.77
C GLN A 207 2.33 9.19 9.87
N HIS A 208 2.33 8.35 10.90
CA HIS A 208 1.51 8.58 12.07
C HIS A 208 1.95 9.83 12.83
N SER A 209 1.08 10.82 12.94
CA SER A 209 1.27 12.00 13.79
C SER A 209 -0.08 12.63 14.14
N VAL A 210 -0.11 13.45 15.19
CA VAL A 210 -1.32 14.19 15.59
C VAL A 210 -1.77 15.19 14.54
N LEU A 211 -0.88 15.65 13.67
CA LEU A 211 -1.17 16.60 12.59
C LEU A 211 -1.53 15.93 11.27
N SER A 212 -1.19 14.65 11.07
CA SER A 212 -1.44 13.95 9.80
C SER A 212 -2.91 14.00 9.37
N PRO A 213 -3.91 13.78 10.24
CA PRO A 213 -5.31 13.86 9.84
C PRO A 213 -5.74 15.25 9.39
N TRP A 214 -5.22 16.31 10.05
CA TRP A 214 -5.52 17.69 9.69
C TRP A 214 -4.85 18.10 8.38
N GLY A 215 -3.57 17.78 8.22
CA GLY A 215 -2.83 17.99 6.98
C GLY A 215 -3.46 17.24 5.81
N SER A 216 -3.84 15.97 6.02
CA SER A 216 -4.56 15.16 5.05
C SER A 216 -5.89 15.80 4.67
N TRP A 217 -6.69 16.24 5.66
CA TRP A 217 -7.96 16.90 5.38
C TRP A 217 -7.78 18.15 4.51
N MET A 218 -6.87 19.07 4.87
CA MET A 218 -6.62 20.28 4.07
C MET A 218 -6.20 19.92 2.65
N PHE A 219 -5.27 19.00 2.51
CA PHE A 219 -4.72 18.59 1.22
C PHE A 219 -5.80 17.95 0.34
N HIS A 220 -6.56 16.98 0.88
CA HIS A 220 -7.58 16.28 0.13
C HIS A 220 -8.75 17.20 -0.25
N GLN A 221 -9.16 18.13 0.63
CA GLN A 221 -10.20 19.10 0.26
C GLN A 221 -9.75 20.04 -0.87
N ALA A 222 -8.47 20.43 -0.88
CA ALA A 222 -7.94 21.33 -1.90
C ALA A 222 -7.66 20.64 -3.25
N ARG A 223 -7.30 19.35 -3.23
CA ARG A 223 -6.72 18.66 -4.40
C ARG A 223 -7.61 17.58 -4.99
N MET A 224 -8.42 16.90 -4.16
CA MET A 224 -9.26 15.80 -4.61
C MET A 224 -10.63 16.28 -5.05
N ARG A 225 -11.15 15.72 -6.14
CA ARG A 225 -12.51 15.97 -6.63
C ARG A 225 -13.48 14.88 -6.21
N GLU A 226 -12.98 13.62 -6.17
CA GLU A 226 -13.78 12.47 -5.82
C GLU A 226 -14.12 12.47 -4.31
N PRO A 227 -15.42 12.49 -3.94
CA PRO A 227 -15.82 12.53 -2.53
C PRO A 227 -15.32 11.36 -1.69
N LEU A 228 -15.20 10.17 -2.30
CA LEU A 228 -14.63 8.98 -1.69
C LEU A 228 -13.18 9.20 -1.31
N ALA A 229 -12.34 9.68 -2.24
CA ALA A 229 -10.94 9.97 -1.98
C ALA A 229 -10.76 11.06 -0.90
N ARG A 230 -11.65 12.07 -0.85
CA ARG A 230 -11.64 13.09 0.21
C ARG A 230 -11.90 12.52 1.59
N HIS A 231 -12.85 11.61 1.69
CA HIS A 231 -13.20 10.95 2.95
C HIS A 231 -12.10 9.99 3.38
N ASP A 232 -11.76 9.05 2.51
CA ASP A 232 -10.87 7.95 2.84
C ASP A 232 -9.44 8.44 3.13
N GLY A 233 -8.93 9.42 2.42
CA GLY A 233 -7.62 9.98 2.71
C GLY A 233 -7.47 10.60 4.11
N VAL A 234 -8.55 11.15 4.70
CA VAL A 234 -8.55 11.61 6.10
C VAL A 234 -8.60 10.42 7.05
N VAL A 235 -9.41 9.41 6.72
CA VAL A 235 -9.54 8.19 7.52
C VAL A 235 -8.23 7.42 7.52
N SER A 236 -7.58 7.25 6.37
CA SER A 236 -6.26 6.62 6.24
C SER A 236 -5.22 7.28 7.15
N ALA A 237 -5.18 8.63 7.17
CA ALA A 237 -4.27 9.37 8.05
C ALA A 237 -4.56 9.14 9.56
N ARG A 238 -5.83 8.96 9.93
CA ARG A 238 -6.23 8.60 11.31
C ARG A 238 -5.95 7.15 11.64
N ARG A 239 -5.97 6.28 10.63
CA ARG A 239 -5.66 4.85 10.74
C ARG A 239 -4.17 4.55 10.66
N ALA A 240 -3.32 5.52 10.31
CA ALA A 240 -1.88 5.34 10.22
C ALA A 240 -1.30 4.72 11.51
N HIS A 241 -0.46 3.72 11.35
CA HIS A 241 0.15 3.03 12.48
C HIS A 241 1.33 3.79 13.07
N PRO A 242 1.49 3.79 14.41
CA PRO A 242 2.76 4.15 15.01
C PRO A 242 3.89 3.27 14.46
N THR A 243 5.05 3.86 14.20
CA THR A 243 6.22 3.15 13.65
C THR A 243 6.59 1.91 14.46
N GLN A 244 6.51 1.99 15.78
CA GLN A 244 6.82 0.85 16.66
C GLN A 244 5.84 -0.31 16.48
N THR A 245 4.56 -0.04 16.24
CA THR A 245 3.56 -1.08 15.95
C THR A 245 3.93 -1.85 14.69
N LEU A 246 4.29 -1.13 13.61
CA LEU A 246 4.71 -1.75 12.35
C LEU A 246 5.99 -2.56 12.51
N LEU A 247 7.00 -2.00 13.17
CA LEU A 247 8.29 -2.69 13.38
C LEU A 247 8.14 -3.93 14.28
N SER A 248 7.29 -3.85 15.32
CA SER A 248 7.02 -4.98 16.20
C SER A 248 6.31 -6.10 15.44
N ALA A 249 5.23 -5.81 14.74
CA ALA A 249 4.51 -6.79 13.93
C ALA A 249 5.42 -7.43 12.88
N ALA A 250 6.17 -6.60 12.13
CA ALA A 250 7.09 -7.08 11.11
C ALA A 250 8.15 -8.04 11.67
N ARG A 251 8.82 -7.68 12.76
CA ARG A 251 9.86 -8.52 13.39
C ARG A 251 9.29 -9.83 13.91
N THR A 252 8.15 -9.75 14.61
CA THR A 252 7.51 -10.94 15.20
C THR A 252 7.10 -11.94 14.12
N GLU A 253 6.49 -11.46 13.05
CA GLU A 253 5.89 -12.33 12.05
C GLU A 253 6.90 -12.85 11.02
N THR A 254 7.90 -12.05 10.67
CA THR A 254 8.87 -12.44 9.63
C THR A 254 10.17 -13.00 10.22
N GLY A 255 10.55 -12.60 11.44
CA GLY A 255 11.88 -12.85 11.99
C GLY A 255 12.98 -11.98 11.34
N PHE A 256 12.60 -10.94 10.58
CA PHE A 256 13.55 -10.07 9.86
C PHE A 256 14.13 -8.99 10.77
N SER A 257 15.33 -8.54 10.43
CA SER A 257 15.87 -7.27 10.93
C SER A 257 15.13 -6.12 10.26
N CYS A 258 14.55 -5.21 11.06
CA CYS A 258 13.66 -4.16 10.57
C CYS A 258 14.04 -2.79 11.11
N ALA A 259 13.88 -1.77 10.28
CA ALA A 259 13.98 -0.36 10.66
C ALA A 259 12.91 0.48 9.95
N SER A 260 12.65 1.68 10.46
CA SER A 260 11.90 2.69 9.72
C SER A 260 12.85 3.52 8.87
N LEU A 261 12.37 3.98 7.72
CA LEU A 261 13.09 4.88 6.84
C LEU A 261 12.20 6.09 6.53
N ASP A 262 12.81 7.26 6.41
CA ASP A 262 12.13 8.53 6.11
C ASP A 262 11.16 9.02 7.20
N GLY A 263 11.08 8.37 8.34
CA GLY A 263 10.24 8.80 9.44
C GLY A 263 10.59 10.22 9.90
N ALA A 264 9.56 11.01 10.19
CA ALA A 264 9.73 12.34 10.77
C ALA A 264 10.26 12.24 12.22
N ARG A 265 11.23 13.09 12.56
CA ARG A 265 11.78 13.15 13.91
C ARG A 265 11.14 14.22 14.78
N ASP A 266 10.44 15.16 14.14
CA ASP A 266 9.74 16.27 14.77
C ASP A 266 8.42 16.59 14.03
N LEU A 267 7.67 17.52 14.59
CA LEU A 267 6.34 17.90 14.07
C LEU A 267 6.40 18.52 12.69
N LEU A 268 7.39 19.39 12.45
CA LEU A 268 7.62 20.04 11.16
C LEU A 268 8.04 19.01 10.10
N GLY A 269 8.89 18.06 10.47
CA GLY A 269 9.28 16.95 9.62
C GLY A 269 8.11 16.07 9.24
N ALA A 270 7.14 15.84 10.16
CA ALA A 270 5.92 15.08 9.87
C ALA A 270 5.02 15.77 8.83
N MET A 271 4.96 17.10 8.84
CA MET A 271 4.22 17.88 7.84
C MET A 271 4.90 17.83 6.45
N LEU A 272 6.23 17.90 6.43
CA LEU A 272 7.01 17.94 5.20
C LEU A 272 7.27 16.54 4.60
N ARG A 273 7.13 15.50 5.40
CA ARG A 273 7.35 14.10 5.02
C ARG A 273 6.17 13.25 5.47
N PRO A 274 5.05 13.32 4.75
CA PRO A 274 3.82 12.64 5.17
C PRO A 274 3.88 11.12 5.08
N MET A 275 4.98 10.55 4.54
CA MET A 275 5.16 9.12 4.35
C MET A 275 6.40 8.62 5.07
N THR A 276 6.29 7.42 5.63
CA THR A 276 7.41 6.67 6.23
C THR A 276 7.44 5.27 5.67
N ALA A 277 8.63 4.67 5.58
CA ALA A 277 8.77 3.28 5.19
C ALA A 277 9.06 2.38 6.38
N THR A 278 8.48 1.18 6.35
CA THR A 278 8.91 0.03 7.14
C THR A 278 9.74 -0.86 6.22
N LEU A 279 11.02 -1.00 6.55
CA LEU A 279 12.00 -1.78 5.80
C LEU A 279 12.42 -2.99 6.64
N GLY A 280 12.47 -4.17 6.03
CA GLY A 280 12.98 -5.38 6.66
C GLY A 280 13.71 -6.29 5.70
N THR A 281 14.71 -7.02 6.20
CA THR A 281 15.38 -8.10 5.49
C THR A 281 15.64 -9.28 6.42
N ARG A 282 15.90 -10.45 5.85
CA ARG A 282 16.48 -11.57 6.62
C ARG A 282 17.70 -11.10 7.38
N ALA A 283 17.91 -11.63 8.58
CA ALA A 283 18.96 -11.17 9.50
C ALA A 283 20.37 -11.23 8.88
N GLU A 284 20.64 -12.28 8.11
CA GLU A 284 21.94 -12.47 7.43
C GLU A 284 22.24 -11.46 6.33
N LEU A 285 21.22 -10.76 5.82
CA LEU A 285 21.36 -9.74 4.77
C LEU A 285 21.49 -8.33 5.34
N TRP A 286 21.18 -8.14 6.62
CA TRP A 286 21.00 -6.82 7.22
C TRP A 286 22.27 -5.97 7.18
N GLU A 287 23.41 -6.50 7.61
CA GLU A 287 24.68 -5.75 7.60
C GLU A 287 25.13 -5.38 6.19
N SER A 288 24.95 -6.32 5.24
CA SER A 288 25.23 -6.04 3.82
C SER A 288 24.34 -4.92 3.29
N LEU A 289 23.04 -4.94 3.60
CA LEU A 289 22.11 -3.86 3.23
C LEU A 289 22.56 -2.51 3.83
N LEU A 290 22.90 -2.48 5.11
CA LEU A 290 23.37 -1.25 5.76
C LEU A 290 24.61 -0.64 5.07
N GLY A 291 25.50 -1.49 4.56
CA GLY A 291 26.64 -1.08 3.73
C GLY A 291 26.22 -0.51 2.37
N GLN A 292 25.21 -1.10 1.74
CA GLN A 292 24.70 -0.71 0.41
C GLN A 292 23.82 0.56 0.44
N LEU A 293 23.18 0.87 1.57
CA LEU A 293 22.27 2.03 1.71
C LEU A 293 22.95 3.39 1.51
N GLY A 294 24.27 3.48 1.75
CA GLY A 294 25.01 4.73 1.58
C GLY A 294 24.38 5.89 2.37
N PRO A 295 24.07 7.03 1.73
CA PRO A 295 23.47 8.19 2.40
C PRO A 295 22.11 7.91 3.03
N LEU A 296 21.35 6.93 2.55
CA LEU A 296 20.06 6.56 3.12
C LEU A 296 20.20 5.98 4.54
N ARG A 297 21.36 5.44 4.90
CA ARG A 297 21.61 4.91 6.24
C ARG A 297 21.37 5.97 7.34
N SER A 298 21.72 7.23 7.08
CA SER A 298 21.47 8.33 8.03
C SER A 298 19.98 8.66 8.22
N ARG A 299 19.10 8.17 7.32
CA ARG A 299 17.67 8.36 7.36
C ARG A 299 16.93 7.20 8.05
N LEU A 300 17.65 6.15 8.41
CA LEU A 300 17.08 5.06 9.20
C LEU A 300 16.71 5.58 10.60
N GLY A 301 15.50 5.26 11.03
CA GLY A 301 15.08 5.45 12.41
C GLY A 301 15.85 4.50 13.32
N PRO A 302 15.86 4.75 14.65
CA PRO A 302 16.53 3.86 15.59
C PRO A 302 15.93 2.45 15.46
N ALA A 303 16.77 1.50 15.17
CA ALA A 303 16.51 0.09 15.37
C ALA A 303 16.43 -0.15 16.89
N ARG A 304 15.26 0.02 17.50
CA ARG A 304 15.03 -0.27 18.91
C ARG A 304 14.22 -1.53 19.05
#